data_83e8350274113d95ecd94407434412ee
#
_entry.id   83e8350274113d95ecd94407434412ee
#
_cell.length_a   1.000
_cell.length_b   1.000
_cell.length_c   1.000
_cell.angle_alpha   90.00
_cell.angle_beta   90.00
_cell.angle_gamma   90.00
#
_symmetry.space_group_name_H-M   'P 1'
#
loop_
_entity.id
_entity.type
_entity.pdbx_description
1 polymer ?
#
loop_
_entity_poly.entity_id
_entity_poly.type
_entity_poly.pdbx_seq_one_letter_code
_entity_poly.pdbx_strand_id
1 'polypeptide(L)'
;HDSWHNRSMNELQYQDGLCVNNTHYRWADSTWANRYLQEISYNDNGERVEKVGYKWTDNGWTERHKTEYSFDDNGDLSQKMFSKWTDAGWVTRARLSVTRDDSYNPVEILLEKVDSTDTWNNVALRENTFSDDGMIMETVKSRWHDDQWRPRKRNEYTYIDGPGRSVLSIVAPATLPDQITLAQNYPNPFNPITTFSYEIPKAEFVTIAVFDMRGSRVATLVNERQDPGIRSHRWNGTDDNGYGVAAGVYIYTIQAGNFQQSKKMILLK
;
A
#
# COMPACT_ATOMS: atom_id res chain seq x y z
N HIS A 1 39.64 18.70 10.71
CA HIS A 1 39.17 19.53 9.55
C HIS A 1 38.18 18.69 8.75
N ASP A 2 36.89 18.77 9.13
CA ASP A 2 35.81 18.15 8.37
C ASP A 2 35.50 19.04 7.16
N SER A 3 36.10 18.74 6.01
CA SER A 3 35.76 19.39 4.76
C SER A 3 34.47 18.78 4.23
N TRP A 4 33.37 19.54 4.25
CA TRP A 4 32.13 19.20 3.57
C TRP A 4 32.42 19.13 2.05
N HIS A 5 32.26 17.93 1.48
CA HIS A 5 32.35 17.77 0.02
C HIS A 5 30.95 17.69 -0.53
N ASN A 6 30.45 18.78 -1.13
CA ASN A 6 29.23 18.75 -1.93
C ASN A 6 29.42 17.79 -3.11
N ARG A 7 28.65 16.71 -3.15
CA ARG A 7 28.74 15.70 -4.22
C ARG A 7 27.75 15.93 -5.35
N SER A 8 26.71 16.71 -5.10
CA SER A 8 25.64 17.00 -6.07
C SER A 8 24.97 18.35 -5.78
N MET A 9 24.42 18.96 -6.82
CA MET A 9 23.67 20.21 -6.79
C MET A 9 22.49 20.09 -7.75
N ASN A 10 21.35 20.69 -7.39
CA ASN A 10 20.21 20.91 -8.29
C ASN A 10 20.03 22.40 -8.55
N GLU A 11 19.83 22.76 -9.80
CA GLU A 11 19.43 24.09 -10.24
C GLU A 11 18.01 24.02 -10.79
N LEU A 12 17.11 24.85 -10.26
CA LEU A 12 15.70 24.89 -10.63
C LEU A 12 15.43 26.21 -11.36
N GLN A 13 14.81 26.12 -12.53
CA GLN A 13 14.36 27.28 -13.29
C GLN A 13 12.83 27.32 -13.27
N TYR A 14 12.29 28.52 -13.07
CA TYR A 14 10.86 28.75 -12.95
C TYR A 14 10.38 29.73 -14.01
N GLN A 15 9.18 29.47 -14.54
CA GLN A 15 8.43 30.38 -15.39
C GLN A 15 7.01 30.47 -14.81
N ASP A 16 6.53 31.70 -14.57
CA ASP A 16 5.20 31.98 -13.99
C ASP A 16 4.92 31.20 -12.66
N GLY A 17 5.98 31.03 -11.84
CA GLY A 17 5.91 30.30 -10.58
C GLY A 17 5.97 28.78 -10.71
N LEU A 18 5.99 28.22 -11.91
CA LEU A 18 6.09 26.79 -12.19
C LEU A 18 7.53 26.39 -12.52
N CYS A 19 8.01 25.28 -11.96
CA CYS A 19 9.33 24.75 -12.24
C CYS A 19 9.36 24.12 -13.64
N VAL A 20 10.01 24.78 -14.59
CA VAL A 20 10.12 24.30 -15.98
C VAL A 20 11.37 23.47 -16.24
N ASN A 21 12.47 23.71 -15.50
CA ASN A 21 13.70 22.95 -15.62
C ASN A 21 14.25 22.59 -14.24
N ASN A 22 14.82 21.37 -14.14
CA ASN A 22 15.59 20.92 -13.00
C ASN A 22 16.88 20.27 -13.53
N THR A 23 18.01 20.97 -13.40
CA THR A 23 19.33 20.47 -13.80
C THR A 23 20.07 19.93 -12.59
N HIS A 24 20.52 18.69 -12.70
CA HIS A 24 21.33 18.02 -11.69
C HIS A 24 22.79 17.96 -12.11
N TYR A 25 23.65 18.45 -11.23
CA TYR A 25 25.11 18.45 -11.40
C TYR A 25 25.78 17.47 -10.45
N ARG A 26 26.92 16.98 -10.85
CA ARG A 26 27.85 16.23 -10.01
C ARG A 26 29.16 17.01 -9.88
N TRP A 27 29.73 17.03 -8.68
CA TRP A 27 31.08 17.55 -8.48
C TRP A 27 32.09 16.52 -9.00
N ALA A 28 32.91 16.91 -9.96
CA ALA A 28 33.97 16.11 -10.56
C ALA A 28 35.13 17.04 -10.99
N ASP A 29 36.36 16.60 -10.78
CA ASP A 29 37.57 17.32 -11.23
C ASP A 29 37.60 18.80 -10.84
N SER A 30 37.18 19.10 -9.59
CA SER A 30 37.15 20.47 -9.04
C SER A 30 36.15 21.43 -9.72
N THR A 31 35.14 20.89 -10.41
CA THR A 31 34.07 21.67 -11.07
C THR A 31 32.72 20.96 -11.00
N TRP A 32 31.64 21.71 -11.25
CA TRP A 32 30.29 21.15 -11.44
C TRP A 32 30.15 20.67 -12.88
N ALA A 33 29.87 19.38 -13.07
CA ALA A 33 29.60 18.77 -14.35
C ALA A 33 28.11 18.42 -14.49
N ASN A 34 27.54 18.68 -15.65
CA ASN A 34 26.17 18.30 -15.99
C ASN A 34 25.97 16.78 -15.85
N ARG A 35 24.85 16.33 -15.34
CA ARG A 35 24.51 14.92 -15.19
C ARG A 35 23.15 14.57 -15.75
N TYR A 36 22.09 15.23 -15.26
CA TYR A 36 20.72 15.03 -15.68
C TYR A 36 20.00 16.37 -15.80
N LEU A 37 19.08 16.47 -16.75
CA LEU A 37 18.13 17.57 -16.90
C LEU A 37 16.74 17.00 -16.96
N GLN A 38 15.77 17.67 -16.33
CA GLN A 38 14.36 17.44 -16.51
C GLN A 38 13.71 18.71 -17.02
N GLU A 39 13.04 18.62 -18.15
CA GLU A 39 12.16 19.65 -18.69
C GLU A 39 10.72 19.30 -18.39
N ILE A 40 9.93 20.28 -17.98
CA ILE A 40 8.56 20.08 -17.51
C ILE A 40 7.67 21.08 -18.23
N SER A 41 6.62 20.59 -18.88
CA SER A 41 5.62 21.39 -19.57
C SER A 41 4.29 21.33 -18.83
N TYR A 42 3.55 22.43 -18.90
CA TYR A 42 2.27 22.63 -18.23
C TYR A 42 1.22 23.07 -19.24
N ASN A 43 -0.05 22.77 -18.99
CA ASN A 43 -1.17 23.36 -19.74
C ASN A 43 -1.55 24.75 -19.15
N ASP A 44 -2.56 25.37 -19.74
CA ASP A 44 -3.04 26.70 -19.33
C ASP A 44 -3.62 26.73 -17.89
N ASN A 45 -4.00 25.59 -17.35
CA ASN A 45 -4.47 25.43 -15.96
C ASN A 45 -3.32 25.25 -14.96
N GLY A 46 -2.06 25.19 -15.41
CA GLY A 46 -0.89 24.93 -14.57
C GLY A 46 -0.70 23.44 -14.21
N GLU A 47 -1.40 22.55 -14.87
CA GLU A 47 -1.24 21.09 -14.68
C GLU A 47 -0.08 20.59 -15.54
N ARG A 48 0.74 19.73 -14.95
CA ARG A 48 1.89 19.15 -15.65
C ARG A 48 1.42 18.16 -16.72
N VAL A 49 1.64 18.46 -17.99
CA VAL A 49 1.26 17.60 -19.13
C VAL A 49 2.40 16.73 -19.63
N GLU A 50 3.65 17.17 -19.46
CA GLU A 50 4.80 16.40 -19.90
C GLU A 50 6.02 16.62 -18.98
N LYS A 51 6.86 15.60 -18.87
CA LYS A 51 8.18 15.67 -18.28
C LYS A 51 9.16 14.86 -19.12
N VAL A 52 10.18 15.51 -19.66
CA VAL A 52 11.27 14.88 -20.43
C VAL A 52 12.54 14.88 -19.60
N GLY A 53 13.19 13.73 -19.52
CA GLY A 53 14.46 13.55 -18.82
C GLY A 53 15.60 13.30 -19.78
N TYR A 54 16.69 14.03 -19.60
CA TYR A 54 17.91 13.97 -20.41
C TYR A 54 19.07 13.47 -19.55
N LYS A 55 20.06 12.88 -20.22
CA LYS A 55 21.36 12.59 -19.65
C LYS A 55 22.43 13.40 -20.39
N TRP A 56 23.39 13.93 -19.66
CA TRP A 56 24.57 14.56 -20.27
C TRP A 56 25.52 13.48 -20.83
N THR A 57 25.94 13.69 -22.07
CA THR A 57 26.89 12.83 -22.81
C THR A 57 27.97 13.72 -23.42
N ASP A 58 28.99 13.15 -24.07
CA ASP A 58 30.04 13.87 -24.78
C ASP A 58 29.50 14.76 -25.91
N ASN A 59 28.31 14.46 -26.41
CA ASN A 59 27.62 15.19 -27.48
C ASN A 59 26.55 16.18 -26.95
N GLY A 60 26.47 16.41 -25.62
CA GLY A 60 25.47 17.26 -25.00
C GLY A 60 24.33 16.48 -24.33
N TRP A 61 23.18 17.17 -24.17
CA TRP A 61 21.98 16.56 -23.61
C TRP A 61 21.34 15.54 -24.58
N THR A 62 21.09 14.34 -24.09
CA THR A 62 20.44 13.26 -24.86
C THR A 62 19.20 12.80 -24.12
N GLU A 63 18.07 12.71 -24.83
CA GLU A 63 16.80 12.21 -24.31
C GLU A 63 16.96 10.79 -23.73
N ARG A 64 16.23 10.50 -22.65
CA ARG A 64 16.26 9.20 -21.97
C ARG A 64 14.89 8.63 -21.71
N HIS A 65 14.01 9.42 -21.10
CA HIS A 65 12.66 9.02 -20.74
C HIS A 65 11.73 10.21 -20.78
N LYS A 66 10.48 9.94 -21.11
CA LYS A 66 9.38 10.90 -21.12
C LYS A 66 8.23 10.36 -20.29
N THR A 67 7.54 11.24 -19.57
CA THR A 67 6.26 10.95 -18.93
C THR A 67 5.25 11.97 -19.41
N GLU A 68 4.14 11.49 -19.96
CA GLU A 68 3.00 12.29 -20.38
C GLU A 68 1.87 12.07 -19.38
N TYR A 69 1.10 13.11 -19.09
CA TYR A 69 0.04 13.11 -18.11
C TYR A 69 -1.27 13.49 -18.76
N SER A 70 -2.33 12.74 -18.52
CA SER A 70 -3.69 13.06 -18.95
C SER A 70 -4.58 13.24 -17.72
N PHE A 71 -5.54 14.14 -17.87
CA PHE A 71 -6.47 14.50 -16.81
C PHE A 71 -7.89 14.22 -17.30
N ASP A 72 -8.80 14.00 -16.37
CA ASP A 72 -10.23 13.91 -16.64
C ASP A 72 -10.87 15.32 -16.73
N ASP A 73 -12.17 15.38 -16.96
CA ASP A 73 -12.91 16.64 -17.14
C ASP A 73 -12.94 17.51 -15.86
N ASN A 74 -12.57 16.95 -14.71
CA ASN A 74 -12.47 17.68 -13.44
C ASN A 74 -11.04 18.17 -13.13
N GLY A 75 -10.08 17.90 -14.01
CA GLY A 75 -8.67 18.22 -13.79
C GLY A 75 -7.95 17.19 -12.91
N ASP A 76 -8.54 16.05 -12.63
CA ASP A 76 -7.90 14.98 -11.87
C ASP A 76 -7.10 14.04 -12.80
N LEU A 77 -5.91 13.65 -12.34
CA LEU A 77 -5.04 12.75 -13.10
C LEU A 77 -5.76 11.44 -13.44
N SER A 78 -5.91 11.15 -14.74
CA SER A 78 -6.52 9.91 -15.25
C SER A 78 -5.49 8.91 -15.76
N GLN A 79 -4.38 9.39 -16.36
CA GLN A 79 -3.37 8.50 -16.93
C GLN A 79 -1.96 9.11 -16.88
N LYS A 80 -0.94 8.23 -16.84
CA LYS A 80 0.47 8.55 -17.15
C LYS A 80 0.98 7.54 -18.16
N MET A 81 1.62 8.05 -19.22
CA MET A 81 2.35 7.25 -20.18
C MET A 81 3.85 7.41 -19.98
N PHE A 82 4.58 6.29 -19.95
CA PHE A 82 6.03 6.28 -19.76
C PHE A 82 6.71 5.81 -21.02
N SER A 83 7.54 6.65 -21.63
CA SER A 83 8.28 6.35 -22.85
C SER A 83 9.79 6.39 -22.61
N LYS A 84 10.52 5.60 -23.35
CA LYS A 84 11.97 5.56 -23.39
C LYS A 84 12.46 6.01 -24.77
N TRP A 85 13.53 6.80 -24.80
CA TRP A 85 14.20 7.17 -26.05
C TRP A 85 14.99 5.97 -26.59
N THR A 86 14.88 5.74 -27.90
CA THR A 86 15.61 4.72 -28.67
C THR A 86 16.11 5.33 -29.96
N ASP A 87 16.90 4.60 -30.75
CA ASP A 87 17.38 5.03 -32.06
C ASP A 87 16.22 5.29 -33.06
N ALA A 88 15.05 4.70 -32.83
CA ALA A 88 13.83 4.91 -33.59
C ALA A 88 12.94 6.06 -33.05
N GLY A 89 13.37 6.77 -32.01
CA GLY A 89 12.60 7.81 -31.33
C GLY A 89 11.97 7.33 -30.00
N TRP A 90 10.90 8.01 -29.58
CA TRP A 90 10.16 7.68 -28.35
C TRP A 90 9.36 6.38 -28.50
N VAL A 91 9.58 5.43 -27.61
CA VAL A 91 8.82 4.16 -27.55
C VAL A 91 8.15 4.06 -26.18
N THR A 92 6.82 3.98 -26.17
CA THR A 92 6.05 3.79 -24.94
C THR A 92 6.36 2.42 -24.33
N ARG A 93 6.55 2.36 -23.04
CA ARG A 93 6.95 1.15 -22.29
C ARG A 93 5.99 0.77 -21.18
N ALA A 94 5.29 1.74 -20.62
CA ALA A 94 4.33 1.50 -19.54
C ALA A 94 3.25 2.56 -19.51
N ARG A 95 2.12 2.23 -18.92
CA ARG A 95 1.09 3.19 -18.55
C ARG A 95 0.61 2.95 -17.12
N LEU A 96 0.19 4.02 -16.48
CA LEU A 96 -0.52 3.99 -15.21
C LEU A 96 -1.89 4.62 -15.47
N SER A 97 -2.96 3.91 -15.14
CA SER A 97 -4.34 4.40 -15.26
C SER A 97 -4.96 4.52 -13.87
N VAL A 98 -5.81 5.53 -13.68
CA VAL A 98 -6.52 5.80 -12.43
C VAL A 98 -8.02 5.70 -12.69
N THR A 99 -8.71 4.80 -12.00
CA THR A 99 -10.16 4.68 -11.99
C THR A 99 -10.72 5.30 -10.73
N ARG A 100 -11.81 6.05 -10.85
CA ARG A 100 -12.49 6.72 -9.73
C ARG A 100 -13.90 6.16 -9.54
N ASP A 101 -14.42 6.25 -8.32
CA ASP A 101 -15.82 6.00 -8.01
C ASP A 101 -16.71 7.24 -8.33
N ASP A 102 -18.02 7.10 -8.10
CA ASP A 102 -18.98 8.19 -8.32
C ASP A 102 -18.76 9.42 -7.40
N SER A 103 -17.98 9.27 -6.34
CA SER A 103 -17.55 10.34 -5.43
C SER A 103 -16.16 10.90 -5.78
N TYR A 104 -15.61 10.55 -6.93
CA TYR A 104 -14.28 10.94 -7.44
C TYR A 104 -13.08 10.44 -6.62
N ASN A 105 -13.27 9.47 -5.75
CA ASN A 105 -12.16 8.85 -5.04
C ASN A 105 -11.37 7.90 -5.98
N PRO A 106 -10.04 7.92 -5.97
CA PRO A 106 -9.20 7.04 -6.81
C PRO A 106 -9.19 5.60 -6.26
N VAL A 107 -10.19 4.80 -6.65
CA VAL A 107 -10.39 3.44 -6.14
C VAL A 107 -9.42 2.44 -6.72
N GLU A 108 -8.96 2.64 -7.97
CA GLU A 108 -8.01 1.73 -8.62
C GLU A 108 -6.88 2.50 -9.31
N ILE A 109 -5.65 2.00 -9.16
CA ILE A 109 -4.46 2.51 -9.87
C ILE A 109 -3.75 1.30 -10.47
N LEU A 110 -3.86 1.14 -11.80
CA LEU A 110 -3.32 0.04 -12.57
C LEU A 110 -2.02 0.45 -13.28
N LEU A 111 -0.97 -0.35 -13.12
CA LEU A 111 0.27 -0.24 -13.90
C LEU A 111 0.36 -1.40 -14.88
N GLU A 112 0.52 -1.09 -16.15
CA GLU A 112 0.74 -2.04 -17.23
C GLU A 112 2.06 -1.75 -17.94
N LYS A 113 2.63 -2.76 -18.60
CA LYS A 113 3.82 -2.63 -19.45
C LYS A 113 3.57 -3.26 -20.82
N VAL A 114 4.19 -2.68 -21.81
CA VAL A 114 4.22 -3.23 -23.17
C VAL A 114 5.35 -4.27 -23.26
N ASP A 115 5.03 -5.43 -23.82
CA ASP A 115 6.01 -6.47 -24.12
C ASP A 115 6.61 -6.30 -25.55
N SER A 116 7.38 -7.28 -26.00
CA SER A 116 8.03 -7.26 -27.31
C SER A 116 7.05 -7.43 -28.50
N THR A 117 5.78 -7.75 -28.23
CA THR A 117 4.72 -7.93 -29.23
C THR A 117 3.72 -6.77 -29.25
N ASP A 118 4.06 -5.63 -28.63
CA ASP A 118 3.21 -4.47 -28.42
C ASP A 118 1.90 -4.77 -27.65
N THR A 119 1.91 -5.84 -26.85
CA THR A 119 0.77 -6.21 -26.00
C THR A 119 0.92 -5.62 -24.59
N TRP A 120 -0.16 -5.02 -24.09
CA TRP A 120 -0.22 -4.52 -22.73
C TRP A 120 -0.42 -5.66 -21.72
N ASN A 121 0.47 -5.75 -20.75
CA ASN A 121 0.45 -6.76 -19.71
C ASN A 121 0.36 -6.09 -18.33
N ASN A 122 -0.50 -6.62 -17.48
CA ASN A 122 -0.65 -6.19 -16.10
C ASN A 122 0.68 -6.36 -15.32
N VAL A 123 0.99 -5.41 -14.44
CA VAL A 123 2.21 -5.45 -13.61
C VAL A 123 1.89 -5.28 -12.14
N ALA A 124 1.15 -4.22 -11.83
CA ALA A 124 0.81 -3.89 -10.46
C ALA A 124 -0.56 -3.20 -10.39
N LEU A 125 -1.29 -3.50 -9.33
CA LEU A 125 -2.57 -2.91 -9.00
C LEU A 125 -2.50 -2.34 -7.58
N ARG A 126 -3.07 -1.16 -7.40
CA ARG A 126 -3.38 -0.59 -6.10
C ARG A 126 -4.87 -0.32 -6.04
N GLU A 127 -5.53 -0.91 -5.08
CA GLU A 127 -6.94 -0.73 -4.78
C GLU A 127 -7.07 0.05 -3.48
N ASN A 128 -7.97 1.03 -3.44
CA ASN A 128 -8.26 1.80 -2.25
C ASN A 128 -9.75 1.70 -1.93
N THR A 129 -10.06 1.58 -0.66
CA THR A 129 -11.42 1.70 -0.14
C THR A 129 -11.56 2.99 0.64
N PHE A 130 -12.66 3.68 0.47
CA PHE A 130 -12.94 4.95 1.12
C PHE A 130 -14.17 4.84 2.02
N SER A 131 -14.23 5.66 3.06
CA SER A 131 -15.44 5.91 3.86
C SER A 131 -16.39 6.86 3.11
N ASP A 132 -17.64 6.96 3.58
CA ASP A 132 -18.66 7.83 2.98
C ASP A 132 -18.23 9.33 2.95
N ASP A 133 -17.32 9.74 3.82
CA ASP A 133 -16.77 11.09 3.88
C ASP A 133 -15.43 11.24 3.14
N GLY A 134 -15.07 10.27 2.29
CA GLY A 134 -13.95 10.35 1.35
C GLY A 134 -12.56 10.08 1.96
N MET A 135 -12.49 9.51 3.16
CA MET A 135 -11.19 9.11 3.76
C MET A 135 -10.78 7.70 3.34
N ILE A 136 -9.50 7.50 3.07
CA ILE A 136 -8.96 6.16 2.75
C ILE A 136 -9.05 5.26 3.98
N MET A 137 -9.83 4.18 3.87
CA MET A 137 -9.96 3.17 4.92
C MET A 137 -9.00 2.01 4.71
N GLU A 138 -8.73 1.66 3.48
CA GLU A 138 -7.80 0.58 3.14
C GLU A 138 -7.06 0.88 1.84
N THR A 139 -5.84 0.36 1.74
CA THR A 139 -5.07 0.27 0.48
C THR A 139 -4.50 -1.13 0.34
N VAL A 140 -4.83 -1.81 -0.75
CA VAL A 140 -4.23 -3.10 -1.15
C VAL A 140 -3.32 -2.88 -2.36
N LYS A 141 -2.10 -3.39 -2.31
CA LYS A 141 -1.16 -3.39 -3.44
C LYS A 141 -0.91 -4.82 -3.88
N SER A 142 -1.18 -5.10 -5.16
CA SER A 142 -1.05 -6.42 -5.78
C SER A 142 -0.02 -6.42 -6.90
N ARG A 143 0.53 -7.60 -7.21
CA ARG A 143 1.37 -7.86 -8.37
C ARG A 143 0.70 -8.90 -9.25
N TRP A 144 0.81 -8.72 -10.57
CA TRP A 144 0.36 -9.70 -11.55
C TRP A 144 1.37 -10.84 -11.65
N HIS A 145 0.90 -12.08 -11.51
CA HIS A 145 1.73 -13.29 -11.62
C HIS A 145 0.84 -14.49 -11.93
N ASP A 146 1.22 -15.29 -12.94
CA ASP A 146 0.47 -16.49 -13.38
C ASP A 146 -1.02 -16.20 -13.63
N ASP A 147 -1.31 -15.16 -14.42
CA ASP A 147 -2.65 -14.70 -14.79
C ASP A 147 -3.59 -14.38 -13.63
N GLN A 148 -3.00 -13.99 -12.47
CA GLN A 148 -3.74 -13.61 -11.28
C GLN A 148 -3.11 -12.42 -10.55
N TRP A 149 -3.96 -11.62 -9.90
CA TRP A 149 -3.51 -10.62 -8.94
C TRP A 149 -3.13 -11.29 -7.63
N ARG A 150 -1.89 -11.09 -7.19
CA ARG A 150 -1.38 -11.55 -5.89
C ARG A 150 -1.14 -10.34 -4.99
N PRO A 151 -1.96 -10.14 -3.94
CA PRO A 151 -1.74 -9.07 -2.98
C PRO A 151 -0.36 -9.19 -2.34
N ARG A 152 0.33 -8.04 -2.18
CA ARG A 152 1.68 -7.95 -1.61
C ARG A 152 1.74 -7.07 -0.37
N LYS A 153 0.81 -6.12 -0.26
CA LYS A 153 0.78 -5.17 0.84
C LYS A 153 -0.64 -4.69 1.05
N ARG A 154 -1.07 -4.71 2.31
CA ARG A 154 -2.34 -4.13 2.75
C ARG A 154 -2.06 -3.11 3.83
N ASN A 155 -2.65 -1.94 3.76
CA ASN A 155 -2.67 -0.95 4.83
C ASN A 155 -4.12 -0.67 5.19
N GLU A 156 -4.43 -0.68 6.46
CA GLU A 156 -5.72 -0.27 7.01
C GLU A 156 -5.50 1.04 7.79
N TYR A 157 -6.46 1.94 7.74
CA TYR A 157 -6.39 3.26 8.36
C TYR A 157 -7.55 3.44 9.33
N THR A 158 -7.26 3.89 10.55
CA THR A 158 -8.25 4.29 11.53
C THR A 158 -8.07 5.75 11.85
N TYR A 159 -9.14 6.49 11.85
CA TYR A 159 -9.16 7.93 12.14
C TYR A 159 -9.84 8.18 13.48
N ILE A 160 -9.33 9.17 14.24
CA ILE A 160 -9.99 9.69 15.44
C ILE A 160 -10.79 10.93 15.09
N ASP A 161 -11.99 11.04 15.67
CA ASP A 161 -12.75 12.28 15.62
C ASP A 161 -12.09 13.34 16.49
N GLY A 162 -11.82 14.52 15.91
CA GLY A 162 -11.20 15.65 16.59
C GLY A 162 -10.91 16.81 15.64
N PRO A 163 -10.62 18.02 16.14
CA PRO A 163 -10.17 19.13 15.31
C PRO A 163 -8.78 18.81 14.76
N GLY A 164 -8.72 18.50 13.46
CA GLY A 164 -7.54 17.95 12.81
C GLY A 164 -7.53 16.42 12.85
N ARG A 165 -8.36 15.80 12.01
CA ARG A 165 -8.42 14.34 11.83
C ARG A 165 -7.02 13.77 11.62
N SER A 166 -6.52 13.04 12.59
CA SER A 166 -5.19 12.42 12.53
C SER A 166 -5.33 10.93 12.27
N VAL A 167 -4.50 10.41 11.38
CA VAL A 167 -4.33 8.95 11.22
C VAL A 167 -3.74 8.40 12.51
N LEU A 168 -4.52 7.62 13.27
CA LEU A 168 -4.07 7.01 14.53
C LEU A 168 -3.13 5.83 14.30
N SER A 169 -3.27 5.15 13.18
CA SER A 169 -2.46 3.98 12.88
C SER A 169 -2.36 3.78 11.37
N ILE A 170 -1.15 3.84 10.86
CA ILE A 170 -0.82 3.04 9.68
C ILE A 170 -0.54 1.66 10.27
N VAL A 171 -1.49 0.75 10.19
CA VAL A 171 -1.16 -0.66 10.43
C VAL A 171 -0.06 -0.97 9.42
N ALA A 172 1.10 -1.35 9.94
CA ALA A 172 2.27 -1.62 9.12
C ALA A 172 1.88 -2.54 7.95
N PRO A 173 2.51 -2.37 6.78
CA PRO A 173 2.16 -3.16 5.61
C PRO A 173 2.15 -4.63 5.99
N ALA A 174 0.97 -5.22 5.97
CA ALA A 174 0.89 -6.66 5.98
C ALA A 174 1.49 -7.13 4.64
N THR A 175 2.75 -7.54 4.68
CA THR A 175 3.16 -8.60 3.75
C THR A 175 2.13 -9.68 3.93
N LEU A 176 1.53 -10.22 2.86
CA LEU A 176 0.68 -11.40 3.02
C LEU A 176 1.49 -12.41 3.84
N PRO A 177 0.90 -12.95 4.90
CA PRO A 177 1.61 -13.87 5.77
C PRO A 177 2.13 -15.05 4.94
N ASP A 178 3.39 -15.42 5.13
CA ASP A 178 3.93 -16.62 4.48
C ASP A 178 3.39 -17.92 5.14
N GLN A 179 2.85 -17.78 6.34
CA GLN A 179 2.30 -18.89 7.15
C GLN A 179 1.14 -18.41 8.01
N ILE A 180 0.30 -19.36 8.45
CA ILE A 180 -0.75 -19.05 9.43
C ILE A 180 -0.10 -18.76 10.77
N THR A 181 -0.48 -17.65 11.41
CA THR A 181 -0.03 -17.30 12.76
C THR A 181 -1.21 -16.93 13.64
N LEU A 182 -1.07 -17.14 14.95
CA LEU A 182 -2.01 -16.67 15.97
C LEU A 182 -1.23 -15.80 16.96
N ALA A 183 -1.54 -14.51 17.04
CA ALA A 183 -0.92 -13.61 17.99
C ALA A 183 -1.44 -13.82 19.42
N GLN A 184 -0.69 -13.33 20.44
CA GLN A 184 -1.20 -13.25 21.79
C GLN A 184 -2.35 -12.24 21.82
N ASN A 185 -3.45 -12.59 22.51
CA ASN A 185 -4.56 -11.66 22.71
C ASN A 185 -4.12 -10.42 23.48
N TYR A 186 -4.69 -9.27 23.12
CA TYR A 186 -4.38 -8.02 23.81
C TYR A 186 -5.67 -7.23 24.13
N PRO A 187 -5.81 -6.70 25.34
CA PRO A 187 -4.92 -6.93 26.50
C PRO A 187 -4.96 -8.37 27.04
N ASN A 188 -3.91 -8.79 27.74
CA ASN A 188 -3.86 -10.04 28.50
C ASN A 188 -2.95 -9.83 29.73
N PRO A 189 -3.46 -9.86 30.99
CA PRO A 189 -4.87 -10.09 31.37
C PRO A 189 -5.84 -9.04 30.84
N PHE A 190 -7.14 -9.38 30.70
CA PHE A 190 -8.18 -8.50 30.17
C PHE A 190 -9.43 -8.43 31.07
N ASN A 191 -10.24 -7.34 30.88
CA ASN A 191 -11.48 -7.11 31.66
C ASN A 191 -12.48 -6.22 30.88
N PRO A 192 -13.63 -6.70 30.47
CA PRO A 192 -13.94 -8.07 30.07
C PRO A 192 -13.55 -8.33 28.59
N ILE A 193 -12.93 -7.34 27.93
CA ILE A 193 -12.73 -7.31 26.48
C ILE A 193 -11.28 -7.56 26.11
N THR A 194 -11.09 -8.41 25.09
CA THR A 194 -9.77 -8.64 24.47
C THR A 194 -9.91 -8.82 22.97
N THR A 195 -8.82 -8.66 22.22
CA THR A 195 -8.76 -8.84 20.78
C THR A 195 -7.73 -9.91 20.42
N PHE A 196 -8.10 -10.83 19.55
CA PHE A 196 -7.23 -11.82 18.94
C PHE A 196 -6.84 -11.33 17.55
N SER A 197 -5.56 -11.46 17.20
CA SER A 197 -5.08 -11.21 15.84
C SER A 197 -4.45 -12.47 15.29
N TYR A 198 -4.71 -12.76 14.02
CA TYR A 198 -4.19 -13.94 13.34
C TYR A 198 -3.98 -13.64 11.86
N GLU A 199 -3.16 -14.45 11.22
CA GLU A 199 -2.74 -14.26 9.84
C GLU A 199 -3.06 -15.49 9.01
N ILE A 200 -3.55 -15.29 7.78
CA ILE A 200 -3.92 -16.35 6.84
C ILE A 200 -3.23 -16.09 5.50
N PRO A 201 -2.34 -16.99 5.02
CA PRO A 201 -1.59 -16.80 3.77
C PRO A 201 -2.41 -17.07 2.50
N LYS A 202 -3.48 -17.85 2.59
CA LYS A 202 -4.36 -18.23 1.49
C LYS A 202 -5.80 -18.37 1.99
N ALA A 203 -6.78 -18.32 1.08
CA ALA A 203 -8.18 -18.51 1.45
C ALA A 203 -8.38 -19.88 2.09
N GLU A 204 -8.83 -19.92 3.34
CA GLU A 204 -8.95 -21.13 4.15
C GLU A 204 -10.20 -21.07 5.06
N PHE A 205 -10.72 -22.23 5.45
CA PHE A 205 -11.76 -22.29 6.47
C PHE A 205 -11.13 -22.15 7.85
N VAL A 206 -11.55 -21.13 8.61
CA VAL A 206 -10.97 -20.77 9.90
C VAL A 206 -11.98 -20.99 11.00
N THR A 207 -11.56 -21.70 12.05
CA THR A 207 -12.29 -21.82 13.31
C THR A 207 -11.44 -21.26 14.44
N ILE A 208 -11.99 -20.33 15.22
CA ILE A 208 -11.39 -19.85 16.48
C ILE A 208 -12.38 -20.13 17.60
N ALA A 209 -11.95 -20.90 18.58
CA ALA A 209 -12.77 -21.31 19.72
C ALA A 209 -12.04 -21.05 21.05
N VAL A 210 -12.80 -20.75 22.09
CA VAL A 210 -12.36 -20.56 23.48
C VAL A 210 -12.75 -21.77 24.31
N PHE A 211 -11.82 -22.22 25.14
CA PHE A 211 -11.99 -23.37 26.03
C PHE A 211 -11.66 -23.00 27.47
N ASP A 212 -12.34 -23.63 28.41
CA ASP A 212 -11.97 -23.58 29.82
C ASP A 212 -10.78 -24.51 30.12
N MET A 213 -10.28 -24.50 31.35
CA MET A 213 -9.14 -25.33 31.77
C MET A 213 -9.48 -26.84 31.83
N ARG A 214 -10.75 -27.24 31.69
CA ARG A 214 -11.19 -28.65 31.61
C ARG A 214 -11.28 -29.14 30.17
N GLY A 215 -11.03 -28.21 29.20
CA GLY A 215 -11.13 -28.47 27.76
C GLY A 215 -12.57 -28.37 27.24
N SER A 216 -13.52 -27.87 28.02
CA SER A 216 -14.88 -27.64 27.56
C SER A 216 -14.91 -26.36 26.72
N ARG A 217 -15.52 -26.44 25.52
CA ARG A 217 -15.69 -25.28 24.67
C ARG A 217 -16.65 -24.28 25.32
N VAL A 218 -16.21 -23.03 25.41
CA VAL A 218 -16.93 -21.92 26.02
C VAL A 218 -17.61 -21.05 24.95
N ALA A 219 -16.83 -20.70 23.89
CA ALA A 219 -17.34 -19.87 22.81
C ALA A 219 -16.67 -20.22 21.48
N THR A 220 -17.42 -20.04 20.38
CA THR A 220 -16.91 -20.09 19.02
C THR A 220 -16.89 -18.67 18.46
N LEU A 221 -15.70 -18.12 18.23
CA LEU A 221 -15.52 -16.71 17.84
C LEU A 221 -15.52 -16.54 16.32
N VAL A 222 -14.97 -17.51 15.59
CA VAL A 222 -14.92 -17.54 14.12
C VAL A 222 -15.19 -18.96 13.66
N ASN A 223 -16.00 -19.13 12.62
CA ASN A 223 -16.28 -20.44 12.00
C ASN A 223 -16.75 -20.25 10.56
N GLU A 224 -15.83 -19.79 9.69
CA GLU A 224 -16.16 -19.42 8.32
C GLU A 224 -14.94 -19.51 7.40
N ARG A 225 -15.18 -19.47 6.08
CA ARG A 225 -14.12 -19.32 5.08
C ARG A 225 -13.68 -17.87 5.06
N GLN A 226 -12.38 -17.66 5.15
CA GLN A 226 -11.75 -16.33 5.14
C GLN A 226 -10.70 -16.21 4.05
N ASP A 227 -10.61 -15.02 3.45
CA ASP A 227 -9.60 -14.67 2.45
C ASP A 227 -8.24 -14.40 3.11
N PRO A 228 -7.14 -14.46 2.33
CA PRO A 228 -5.80 -14.17 2.84
C PRO A 228 -5.71 -12.81 3.50
N GLY A 229 -4.87 -12.69 4.53
CA GLY A 229 -4.59 -11.43 5.19
C GLY A 229 -4.47 -11.55 6.71
N ILE A 230 -4.25 -10.39 7.35
CA ILE A 230 -4.31 -10.24 8.81
C ILE A 230 -5.76 -10.00 9.20
N ARG A 231 -6.21 -10.71 10.23
CA ARG A 231 -7.57 -10.62 10.76
C ARG A 231 -7.55 -10.36 12.25
N SER A 232 -8.61 -9.75 12.74
CA SER A 232 -8.81 -9.58 14.17
C SER A 232 -10.25 -9.91 14.57
N HIS A 233 -10.43 -10.46 15.75
CA HIS A 233 -11.73 -10.71 16.34
C HIS A 233 -11.74 -10.28 17.80
N ARG A 234 -12.81 -9.63 18.23
CA ARG A 234 -12.99 -9.13 19.60
C ARG A 234 -13.87 -10.08 20.41
N TRP A 235 -13.45 -10.39 21.63
CA TRP A 235 -14.25 -11.17 22.57
C TRP A 235 -14.50 -10.37 23.85
N ASN A 236 -15.72 -10.42 24.33
CA ASN A 236 -16.16 -9.68 25.51
C ASN A 236 -16.36 -10.55 26.76
N GLY A 237 -15.77 -11.75 26.78
CA GLY A 237 -15.88 -12.66 27.94
C GLY A 237 -17.25 -13.31 28.09
N THR A 238 -17.96 -13.61 26.96
CA THR A 238 -19.24 -14.31 26.97
C THR A 238 -19.15 -15.71 26.35
N ASP A 239 -20.03 -16.60 26.75
CA ASP A 239 -20.22 -17.91 26.10
C ASP A 239 -21.04 -17.81 24.80
N ASP A 240 -21.25 -18.95 24.10
CA ASP A 240 -22.06 -19.03 22.87
C ASP A 240 -23.53 -18.61 23.06
N ASN A 241 -24.03 -18.56 24.30
CA ASN A 241 -25.39 -18.11 24.64
C ASN A 241 -25.43 -16.60 25.03
N GLY A 242 -24.28 -15.93 25.06
CA GLY A 242 -24.16 -14.51 25.44
C GLY A 242 -24.05 -14.29 26.95
N TYR A 243 -23.93 -15.32 27.79
CA TYR A 243 -23.73 -15.16 29.22
C TYR A 243 -22.25 -14.94 29.55
N GLY A 244 -22.00 -13.96 30.46
CA GLY A 244 -20.65 -13.68 30.95
C GLY A 244 -20.02 -14.89 31.62
N VAL A 245 -18.77 -15.22 31.24
CA VAL A 245 -18.04 -16.33 31.84
C VAL A 245 -17.27 -15.88 33.10
N ALA A 246 -16.91 -16.82 33.98
CA ALA A 246 -16.20 -16.53 35.22
C ALA A 246 -14.78 -15.99 34.96
N ALA A 247 -14.28 -15.16 35.87
CA ALA A 247 -12.87 -14.79 35.88
C ALA A 247 -12.00 -16.06 35.98
N GLY A 248 -10.90 -16.10 35.24
CA GLY A 248 -10.06 -17.29 35.22
C GLY A 248 -9.14 -17.39 33.99
N VAL A 249 -8.53 -18.56 33.87
CA VAL A 249 -7.66 -18.92 32.74
C VAL A 249 -8.47 -19.63 31.67
N TYR A 250 -8.30 -19.18 30.42
CA TYR A 250 -8.90 -19.75 29.24
C TYR A 250 -7.83 -20.06 28.19
N ILE A 251 -8.14 -20.98 27.31
CA ILE A 251 -7.32 -21.31 26.14
C ILE A 251 -8.13 -20.96 24.90
N TYR A 252 -7.55 -20.25 23.96
CA TYR A 252 -8.13 -20.09 22.64
C TYR A 252 -7.29 -20.78 21.58
N THR A 253 -7.97 -21.35 20.59
CA THR A 253 -7.35 -22.16 19.55
C THR A 253 -7.83 -21.68 18.20
N ILE A 254 -6.88 -21.48 17.27
CA ILE A 254 -7.17 -21.36 15.84
C ILE A 254 -6.96 -22.72 15.16
N GLN A 255 -7.87 -23.09 14.28
CA GLN A 255 -7.71 -24.15 13.30
C GLN A 255 -7.99 -23.61 11.92
N ALA A 256 -7.04 -23.81 10.97
CA ALA A 256 -7.19 -23.40 9.59
C ALA A 256 -6.50 -24.43 8.68
N GLY A 257 -7.29 -25.20 7.94
CA GLY A 257 -6.81 -26.39 7.23
C GLY A 257 -6.10 -27.38 8.18
N ASN A 258 -4.86 -27.72 7.89
CA ASN A 258 -4.03 -28.60 8.73
C ASN A 258 -3.27 -27.87 9.85
N PHE A 259 -3.38 -26.53 9.93
CA PHE A 259 -2.72 -25.75 10.97
C PHE A 259 -3.60 -25.65 12.21
N GLN A 260 -2.98 -25.85 13.38
CA GLN A 260 -3.62 -25.63 14.67
C GLN A 260 -2.63 -24.99 15.64
N GLN A 261 -3.07 -23.93 16.33
CA GLN A 261 -2.28 -23.27 17.37
C GLN A 261 -3.19 -22.84 18.53
N SER A 262 -2.70 -23.00 19.75
CA SER A 262 -3.41 -22.60 20.98
C SER A 262 -2.59 -21.63 21.80
N LYS A 263 -3.28 -20.72 22.49
CA LYS A 263 -2.66 -19.78 23.42
C LYS A 263 -3.51 -19.61 24.68
N LYS A 264 -2.85 -19.22 25.77
CA LYS A 264 -3.47 -18.95 27.07
C LYS A 264 -3.84 -17.48 27.22
N MET A 265 -4.97 -17.21 27.85
CA MET A 265 -5.42 -15.86 28.24
C MET A 265 -5.99 -15.85 29.65
N ILE A 266 -6.04 -14.68 30.28
CA ILE A 266 -6.51 -14.50 31.66
C ILE A 266 -7.60 -13.42 31.66
N LEU A 267 -8.81 -13.80 32.02
CA LEU A 267 -9.92 -12.89 32.25
C LEU A 267 -9.92 -12.46 33.72
N LEU A 268 -9.87 -11.16 33.94
CA LEU A 268 -10.07 -10.54 35.24
C LEU A 268 -11.57 -10.26 35.46
N LYS A 269 -11.94 -10.02 36.69
CA LYS A 269 -13.32 -9.70 37.04
C LYS A 269 -13.50 -8.19 37.12
#